data_17e88a9cfec045d706ad2f0227358721
#
_entry.id   17e88a9cfec045d706ad2f0227358721
#
_cell.length_a   1.000
_cell.length_b   1.000
_cell.length_c   1.000
_cell.angle_alpha   90.00
_cell.angle_beta   90.00
_cell.angle_gamma   90.00
#
_symmetry.space_group_name_H-M   'P 1'
#
loop_
_entity.id
_entity.type
_entity.pdbx_description
1 polymer ?
#
loop_
_entity_poly.entity_id
_entity_poly.type
_entity_poly.pdbx_seq_one_letter_code
_entity_poly.pdbx_strand_id
1 'polypeptide(L)'
;VKRAAALLLLAGALHAAGPLDPALPDYRPGPQVRGGLNSIGDDTMAPLMDAWLAAFHAHQPGVVRGDRWRHPGNAAALGALIFEIADVAPLSREPQATELAPYAHRFKGDMMNSPLLIRVGAGISLAVNQRPGAPLPPLTNEFLTFVLSREGQAIVGGHPPFVALDAAAAGAERAKLGGYLAPIDPAIPPYTVTTRVSGPIANVGSDGMQSLMEHWMAAFCRLHPGVHRGDRWSHEGTLNGFQALLAGETDLAPMGRELWPDERAAYQAVRGQPAPLEIRVARGGFNTPQRTTAQAVFVNAQNPLGGITVAQIDAVFGRERRQGLAEPITRWGQLGLTGEWADRPITLYVPYRITPNAMSVQISVLKGGAWSAAIHEGSIAEVAAAVAREPGAIAFGGFEEGGPGLRALAVAAQAGGEFVPGNAPDVASGRYPLTRYLYIRLNREPGRPLPPAVREFLRFILSREGQEFIPTSAYFPLRADEIREELAKLD
;
A
#
# COMPACT_ATOMS: atom_id res chain seq x y z
N VAL A 1 -64.54 36.68 9.45
CA VAL A 1 -63.37 36.35 8.69
C VAL A 1 -62.48 35.50 9.59
N LYS A 2 -62.59 34.13 9.50
CA LYS A 2 -61.81 33.17 10.27
C LYS A 2 -60.63 32.74 9.40
N ARG A 3 -59.37 32.99 9.83
CA ARG A 3 -58.15 32.40 9.26
C ARG A 3 -57.89 31.05 9.94
N ALA A 4 -57.99 29.97 9.18
CA ALA A 4 -57.52 28.65 9.59
C ALA A 4 -56.01 28.61 9.40
N ALA A 5 -55.25 28.34 10.47
CA ALA A 5 -53.82 28.04 10.42
C ALA A 5 -53.70 26.52 10.18
N ALA A 6 -53.13 26.13 9.05
CA ALA A 6 -52.75 24.76 8.77
C ALA A 6 -51.43 24.46 9.46
N LEU A 7 -51.46 23.65 10.49
CA LEU A 7 -50.24 22.98 11.05
C LEU A 7 -49.79 21.90 10.07
N LEU A 8 -48.65 22.12 9.37
CA LEU A 8 -47.93 21.06 8.71
C LEU A 8 -47.15 20.28 9.78
N LEU A 9 -47.64 19.10 10.12
CA LEU A 9 -46.89 18.07 10.82
C LEU A 9 -45.88 17.51 9.83
N LEU A 10 -44.61 17.90 9.95
CA LEU A 10 -43.52 17.14 9.38
C LEU A 10 -43.40 15.81 10.17
N ALA A 11 -43.98 14.77 9.63
CA ALA A 11 -43.65 13.41 10.08
C ALA A 11 -42.19 13.11 9.67
N GLY A 12 -41.26 13.27 10.61
CA GLY A 12 -39.93 12.75 10.48
C GLY A 12 -40.03 11.20 10.31
N ALA A 13 -39.72 10.72 9.12
CA ALA A 13 -39.60 9.29 8.90
C ALA A 13 -38.47 8.78 9.82
N LEU A 14 -38.86 8.10 10.91
CA LEU A 14 -37.94 7.21 11.61
C LEU A 14 -37.47 6.18 10.58
N HIS A 15 -36.26 6.33 10.07
CA HIS A 15 -35.61 5.26 9.35
C HIS A 15 -35.36 4.15 10.38
N ALA A 16 -36.18 3.11 10.35
CA ALA A 16 -35.84 1.86 11.02
C ALA A 16 -34.48 1.43 10.46
N ALA A 17 -33.55 1.12 11.35
CA ALA A 17 -32.26 0.58 10.95
C ALA A 17 -32.52 -0.60 9.99
N GLY A 18 -32.02 -0.49 8.77
CA GLY A 18 -32.14 -1.57 7.79
C GLY A 18 -31.49 -2.84 8.32
N PRO A 19 -31.86 -4.02 7.79
CA PRO A 19 -31.21 -5.25 8.19
C PRO A 19 -29.69 -5.15 7.94
N LEU A 20 -28.91 -5.62 8.91
CA LEU A 20 -27.46 -5.67 8.82
C LEU A 20 -27.06 -6.50 7.58
N ASP A 21 -26.11 -5.99 6.78
CA ASP A 21 -25.63 -6.70 5.58
C ASP A 21 -25.01 -8.05 5.96
N PRO A 22 -25.56 -9.18 5.48
CA PRO A 22 -25.05 -10.52 5.78
C PRO A 22 -23.66 -10.80 5.19
N ALA A 23 -23.19 -9.99 4.24
CA ALA A 23 -21.88 -10.12 3.64
C ALA A 23 -20.77 -9.42 4.45
N LEU A 24 -21.09 -8.69 5.52
CA LEU A 24 -20.09 -8.12 6.42
C LEU A 24 -19.19 -9.24 6.98
N PRO A 25 -17.87 -9.04 7.04
CA PRO A 25 -16.95 -10.04 7.56
C PRO A 25 -17.12 -10.23 9.06
N ASP A 26 -17.10 -11.47 9.52
CA ASP A 26 -17.06 -11.78 10.96
C ASP A 26 -15.75 -11.24 11.56
N TYR A 27 -15.82 -10.79 12.82
CA TYR A 27 -14.61 -10.46 13.54
C TYR A 27 -13.81 -11.73 13.85
N ARG A 28 -12.57 -11.74 13.45
CA ARG A 28 -11.60 -12.78 13.81
C ARG A 28 -10.47 -12.08 14.56
N PRO A 29 -10.35 -12.29 15.88
CA PRO A 29 -9.32 -11.67 16.67
C PRO A 29 -7.94 -11.95 16.09
N GLY A 30 -7.16 -10.89 15.89
CA GLY A 30 -5.74 -10.96 15.58
C GLY A 30 -4.90 -11.34 16.83
N PRO A 31 -3.61 -11.03 16.84
CA PRO A 31 -2.77 -11.19 18.02
C PRO A 31 -3.36 -10.48 19.23
N GLN A 32 -3.17 -11.06 20.43
CA GLN A 32 -3.65 -10.46 21.65
C GLN A 32 -3.02 -9.09 21.87
N VAL A 33 -3.85 -8.06 21.99
CA VAL A 33 -3.43 -6.69 22.30
C VAL A 33 -3.76 -6.34 23.75
N ARG A 34 -3.04 -5.38 24.31
CA ARG A 34 -3.18 -4.96 25.70
C ARG A 34 -3.01 -3.47 25.84
N GLY A 35 -3.62 -2.88 26.85
CA GLY A 35 -3.45 -1.46 27.20
C GLY A 35 -4.77 -0.71 27.33
N GLY A 36 -4.67 0.56 27.70
CA GLY A 36 -5.80 1.48 27.75
C GLY A 36 -6.02 2.14 26.40
N LEU A 37 -7.22 1.98 25.82
CA LEU A 37 -7.64 2.72 24.63
C LEU A 37 -8.17 4.10 25.04
N ASN A 38 -7.55 5.17 24.57
CA ASN A 38 -7.95 6.55 24.84
C ASN A 38 -8.86 7.08 23.73
N SER A 39 -9.98 7.67 24.10
CA SER A 39 -10.95 8.22 23.15
C SER A 39 -11.42 9.60 23.59
N ILE A 40 -11.27 10.60 22.71
CA ILE A 40 -11.74 11.96 22.95
C ILE A 40 -12.41 12.48 21.68
N GLY A 41 -13.68 12.91 21.76
CA GLY A 41 -14.36 13.41 20.57
C GLY A 41 -15.84 13.73 20.79
N ASP A 42 -16.67 13.37 19.84
CA ASP A 42 -18.08 13.71 19.79
C ASP A 42 -18.90 13.07 20.92
N ASP A 43 -19.73 13.88 21.58
CA ASP A 43 -20.55 13.45 22.71
C ASP A 43 -21.71 12.54 22.31
N THR A 44 -22.26 12.71 21.11
CA THR A 44 -23.35 11.85 20.60
C THR A 44 -22.89 10.41 20.34
N MET A 45 -21.59 10.24 20.08
CA MET A 45 -20.98 8.93 19.87
C MET A 45 -20.52 8.22 21.17
N ALA A 46 -20.61 8.88 22.32
CA ALA A 46 -20.13 8.29 23.58
C ALA A 46 -20.77 6.93 23.91
N PRO A 47 -22.11 6.73 23.82
CA PRO A 47 -22.71 5.42 24.06
C PRO A 47 -22.23 4.33 23.09
N LEU A 48 -22.04 4.71 21.82
CA LEU A 48 -21.54 3.80 20.79
C LEU A 48 -20.08 3.37 21.07
N MET A 49 -19.22 4.32 21.46
CA MET A 49 -17.85 4.04 21.87
C MET A 49 -17.77 3.11 23.09
N ASP A 50 -18.62 3.32 24.10
CA ASP A 50 -18.71 2.47 25.28
C ASP A 50 -19.16 1.03 24.91
N ALA A 51 -20.15 0.90 24.03
CA ALA A 51 -20.64 -0.39 23.56
C ALA A 51 -19.58 -1.16 22.75
N TRP A 52 -18.88 -0.47 21.83
CA TRP A 52 -17.79 -1.08 21.09
C TRP A 52 -16.66 -1.55 22.00
N LEU A 53 -16.23 -0.72 22.96
CA LEU A 53 -15.14 -1.10 23.86
C LEU A 53 -15.53 -2.30 24.74
N ALA A 54 -16.77 -2.35 25.24
CA ALA A 54 -17.27 -3.47 26.05
C ALA A 54 -17.29 -4.79 25.25
N ALA A 55 -17.79 -4.76 24.00
CA ALA A 55 -17.81 -5.93 23.14
C ALA A 55 -16.38 -6.34 22.69
N PHE A 56 -15.53 -5.38 22.37
CA PHE A 56 -14.13 -5.63 22.02
C PHE A 56 -13.33 -6.26 23.16
N HIS A 57 -13.56 -5.80 24.41
CA HIS A 57 -12.95 -6.39 25.59
C HIS A 57 -13.27 -7.89 25.76
N ALA A 58 -14.45 -8.34 25.35
CA ALA A 58 -14.81 -9.77 25.40
C ALA A 58 -13.86 -10.62 24.51
N HIS A 59 -13.39 -10.09 23.39
CA HIS A 59 -12.45 -10.75 22.50
C HIS A 59 -10.98 -10.48 22.86
N GLN A 60 -10.69 -9.30 23.41
CA GLN A 60 -9.34 -8.81 23.76
C GLN A 60 -9.30 -8.39 25.24
N PRO A 61 -9.29 -9.36 26.19
CA PRO A 61 -9.42 -9.07 27.64
C PRO A 61 -8.28 -8.19 28.21
N GLY A 62 -7.16 -8.10 27.50
CA GLY A 62 -6.06 -7.22 27.87
C GLY A 62 -6.31 -5.74 27.58
N VAL A 63 -7.40 -5.40 26.88
CA VAL A 63 -7.76 -4.01 26.53
C VAL A 63 -8.77 -3.46 27.53
N VAL A 64 -8.49 -2.28 28.06
CA VAL A 64 -9.35 -1.58 29.01
C VAL A 64 -9.59 -0.15 28.53
N ARG A 65 -10.56 0.50 29.16
CA ARG A 65 -10.76 1.94 29.00
C ARG A 65 -9.51 2.68 29.46
N GLY A 66 -8.98 3.56 28.58
CA GLY A 66 -7.85 4.41 28.92
C GLY A 66 -8.23 5.54 29.87
N ASP A 67 -7.24 6.18 30.50
CA ASP A 67 -7.45 7.29 31.44
C ASP A 67 -8.08 8.52 30.77
N ARG A 68 -7.96 8.62 29.45
CA ARG A 68 -8.50 9.73 28.66
C ARG A 68 -9.66 9.25 27.78
N TRP A 69 -10.77 8.98 28.44
CA TRP A 69 -11.99 8.55 27.80
C TRP A 69 -13.10 9.54 28.11
N ARG A 70 -13.29 10.52 27.20
CA ARG A 70 -14.27 11.59 27.36
C ARG A 70 -14.69 12.15 25.99
N HIS A 71 -15.92 12.55 25.88
CA HIS A 71 -16.52 12.99 24.62
C HIS A 71 -17.19 14.35 24.80
N PRO A 72 -16.40 15.47 24.83
CA PRO A 72 -16.94 16.82 25.04
C PRO A 72 -17.42 17.50 23.75
N GLY A 73 -17.42 16.82 22.61
CA GLY A 73 -17.86 17.31 21.32
C GLY A 73 -16.79 17.26 20.22
N ASN A 74 -17.21 17.38 18.94
CA ASN A 74 -16.34 17.28 17.77
C ASN A 74 -15.12 18.21 17.81
N ALA A 75 -15.26 19.41 18.34
CA ALA A 75 -14.15 20.39 18.42
C ALA A 75 -12.93 19.88 19.25
N ALA A 76 -13.16 18.99 20.20
CA ALA A 76 -12.09 18.42 21.01
C ALA A 76 -11.34 17.27 20.32
N ALA A 77 -11.94 16.65 19.32
CA ALA A 77 -11.44 15.45 18.64
C ALA A 77 -10.06 15.66 18.02
N LEU A 78 -9.95 16.62 17.10
CA LEU A 78 -8.67 16.88 16.43
C LEU A 78 -7.63 17.50 17.35
N GLY A 79 -8.06 18.31 18.33
CA GLY A 79 -7.16 18.79 19.38
C GLY A 79 -6.52 17.67 20.17
N ALA A 80 -7.28 16.64 20.51
CA ALA A 80 -6.76 15.47 21.22
C ALA A 80 -5.75 14.68 20.37
N LEU A 81 -5.96 14.56 19.07
CA LEU A 81 -5.00 13.94 18.14
C LEU A 81 -3.74 14.81 17.97
N ILE A 82 -3.88 16.14 17.86
CA ILE A 82 -2.75 17.07 17.77
C ILE A 82 -1.83 16.96 18.97
N PHE A 83 -2.39 16.79 20.16
CA PHE A 83 -1.61 16.61 21.41
C PHE A 83 -1.25 15.15 21.69
N GLU A 84 -1.59 14.22 20.80
CA GLU A 84 -1.30 12.78 20.94
C GLU A 84 -1.82 12.20 22.26
N ILE A 85 -2.98 12.68 22.71
CA ILE A 85 -3.62 12.25 23.96
C ILE A 85 -4.85 11.34 23.77
N ALA A 86 -5.21 11.08 22.52
CA ALA A 86 -6.23 10.10 22.14
C ALA A 86 -5.67 9.15 21.08
N ASP A 87 -6.04 7.88 21.18
CA ASP A 87 -5.74 6.85 20.19
C ASP A 87 -6.75 6.89 19.03
N VAL A 88 -8.01 7.21 19.40
CA VAL A 88 -9.13 7.38 18.45
C VAL A 88 -9.93 8.63 18.83
N ALA A 89 -10.42 9.34 17.82
CA ALA A 89 -11.24 10.53 18.01
C ALA A 89 -12.55 10.41 17.22
N PRO A 90 -13.69 10.08 17.88
CA PRO A 90 -14.98 9.96 17.24
C PRO A 90 -15.50 11.32 16.74
N LEU A 91 -16.02 11.33 15.52
CA LEU A 91 -16.56 12.48 14.80
C LEU A 91 -17.92 12.14 14.22
N SER A 92 -18.94 12.96 14.49
CA SER A 92 -20.28 12.85 13.91
C SER A 92 -20.47 13.72 12.66
N ARG A 93 -19.40 14.34 12.18
CA ARG A 93 -19.36 15.14 10.95
C ARG A 93 -17.95 15.15 10.35
N GLU A 94 -17.83 15.57 9.11
CA GLU A 94 -16.53 15.85 8.51
C GLU A 94 -15.78 16.97 9.23
N PRO A 95 -14.46 16.86 9.42
CA PRO A 95 -13.65 17.95 9.95
C PRO A 95 -13.67 19.18 9.05
N GLN A 96 -13.72 20.35 9.66
CA GLN A 96 -13.66 21.62 8.91
C GLN A 96 -12.20 22.00 8.59
N ALA A 97 -12.01 22.80 7.53
CA ALA A 97 -10.68 23.27 7.14
C ALA A 97 -9.95 24.01 8.28
N THR A 98 -10.69 24.77 9.10
CA THR A 98 -10.17 25.46 10.30
C THR A 98 -9.69 24.52 11.39
N GLU A 99 -10.21 23.29 11.46
CA GLU A 99 -9.80 22.26 12.40
C GLU A 99 -8.60 21.48 11.84
N LEU A 100 -8.51 21.28 10.53
CA LEU A 100 -7.42 20.59 9.86
C LEU A 100 -6.13 21.44 9.76
N ALA A 101 -6.24 22.77 9.66
CA ALA A 101 -5.08 23.64 9.53
C ALA A 101 -4.10 23.55 10.72
N PRO A 102 -4.54 23.59 12.00
CA PRO A 102 -3.66 23.34 13.15
C PRO A 102 -3.04 21.95 13.16
N TYR A 103 -3.79 20.94 12.71
CA TYR A 103 -3.31 19.57 12.59
C TYR A 103 -2.17 19.47 11.56
N ALA A 104 -2.37 19.97 10.36
CA ALA A 104 -1.35 20.02 9.31
C ALA A 104 -0.11 20.82 9.74
N HIS A 105 -0.31 21.93 10.49
CA HIS A 105 0.80 22.73 11.01
C HIS A 105 1.64 21.95 12.03
N ARG A 106 0.98 21.25 12.97
CA ARG A 106 1.67 20.47 14.03
C ARG A 106 2.49 19.33 13.46
N PHE A 107 1.96 18.62 12.46
CA PHE A 107 2.58 17.42 11.90
C PHE A 107 3.32 17.63 10.57
N LYS A 108 3.55 18.87 10.18
CA LYS A 108 4.23 19.19 8.90
C LYS A 108 5.58 18.50 8.74
N GLY A 109 6.36 18.39 9.81
CA GLY A 109 7.65 17.69 9.82
C GLY A 109 7.54 16.15 9.82
N ASP A 110 6.39 15.61 10.23
CA ASP A 110 6.11 14.18 10.32
C ASP A 110 5.34 13.67 9.09
N MET A 111 5.17 14.50 8.07
CA MET A 111 4.41 14.20 6.84
C MET A 111 2.93 13.86 7.06
N MET A 112 2.37 14.10 8.23
CA MET A 112 0.94 13.98 8.51
C MET A 112 0.24 15.29 8.18
N ASN A 113 -0.41 15.38 7.02
CA ASN A 113 -1.15 16.58 6.62
C ASN A 113 -2.60 16.61 7.13
N SER A 114 -3.16 15.43 7.42
CA SER A 114 -4.49 15.25 7.98
C SER A 114 -4.57 13.93 8.76
N PRO A 115 -5.48 13.80 9.73
CA PRO A 115 -5.74 12.52 10.39
C PRO A 115 -6.31 11.52 9.37
N LEU A 116 -6.06 10.22 9.59
CA LEU A 116 -6.77 9.18 8.88
C LEU A 116 -8.20 9.11 9.39
N LEU A 117 -9.18 9.27 8.50
CA LEU A 117 -10.60 9.13 8.82
C LEU A 117 -11.09 7.75 8.41
N ILE A 118 -11.52 6.97 9.39
CA ILE A 118 -12.17 5.68 9.19
C ILE A 118 -13.67 5.88 9.38
N ARG A 119 -14.43 5.79 8.30
CA ARG A 119 -15.88 5.82 8.35
C ARG A 119 -16.39 4.55 9.02
N VAL A 120 -17.17 4.72 10.06
CA VAL A 120 -17.66 3.59 10.89
C VAL A 120 -19.18 3.46 10.88
N GLY A 121 -19.85 4.37 10.19
CA GLY A 121 -21.29 4.41 9.95
C GLY A 121 -21.62 5.56 9.01
N ALA A 122 -22.88 5.68 8.59
CA ALA A 122 -23.31 6.81 7.76
C ALA A 122 -23.15 8.12 8.54
N GLY A 123 -22.30 9.02 8.03
CA GLY A 123 -22.05 10.34 8.63
C GLY A 123 -21.16 10.34 9.89
N ILE A 124 -20.66 9.19 10.33
CA ILE A 124 -19.78 9.10 11.49
C ILE A 124 -18.43 8.43 11.15
N SER A 125 -17.37 8.94 11.77
CA SER A 125 -16.00 8.48 11.56
C SER A 125 -15.21 8.40 12.86
N LEU A 126 -14.20 7.56 12.88
CA LEU A 126 -13.12 7.59 13.87
C LEU A 126 -11.88 8.19 13.21
N ALA A 127 -11.38 9.28 13.73
CA ALA A 127 -10.13 9.88 13.30
C ALA A 127 -8.97 9.31 14.13
N VAL A 128 -7.84 9.04 13.49
CA VAL A 128 -6.63 8.51 14.13
C VAL A 128 -5.38 9.16 13.55
N ASN A 129 -4.32 9.24 14.34
CA ASN A 129 -3.01 9.63 13.84
C ASN A 129 -2.38 8.44 13.09
N GLN A 130 -2.10 8.64 11.81
CA GLN A 130 -1.35 7.67 11.02
C GLN A 130 -0.28 8.39 10.20
N ARG A 131 0.97 8.07 10.46
CA ARG A 131 2.06 8.55 9.60
C ARG A 131 2.01 7.83 8.25
N PRO A 132 2.19 8.55 7.13
CA PRO A 132 2.22 7.93 5.82
C PRO A 132 3.20 6.77 5.76
N GLY A 133 2.71 5.60 5.36
CA GLY A 133 3.51 4.38 5.27
C GLY A 133 3.84 3.69 6.59
N ALA A 134 3.36 4.17 7.74
CA ALA A 134 3.45 3.48 9.02
C ALA A 134 2.12 2.78 9.35
N PRO A 135 2.16 1.56 9.94
CA PRO A 135 0.96 0.92 10.43
C PRO A 135 0.38 1.70 11.60
N LEU A 136 -0.92 1.56 11.83
CA LEU A 136 -1.54 2.01 13.07
C LEU A 136 -0.96 1.24 14.27
N PRO A 137 -0.95 1.84 15.48
CA PRO A 137 -0.63 1.11 16.69
C PRO A 137 -1.48 -0.16 16.78
N PRO A 138 -0.92 -1.31 17.19
CA PRO A 138 -1.62 -2.60 17.16
C PRO A 138 -2.99 -2.59 17.85
N LEU A 139 -3.09 -1.93 19.01
CA LEU A 139 -4.36 -1.80 19.75
C LEU A 139 -5.40 -1.01 18.95
N THR A 140 -5.02 0.13 18.40
CA THR A 140 -5.90 0.97 17.57
C THR A 140 -6.34 0.25 16.32
N ASN A 141 -5.42 -0.43 15.64
CA ASN A 141 -5.71 -1.19 14.42
C ASN A 141 -6.69 -2.34 14.68
N GLU A 142 -6.48 -3.10 15.75
CA GLU A 142 -7.32 -4.23 16.13
C GLU A 142 -8.73 -3.77 16.54
N PHE A 143 -8.82 -2.67 17.30
CA PHE A 143 -10.09 -2.05 17.66
C PHE A 143 -10.88 -1.60 16.41
N LEU A 144 -10.25 -0.89 15.48
CA LEU A 144 -10.90 -0.47 14.24
C LEU A 144 -11.30 -1.65 13.34
N THR A 145 -10.50 -2.72 13.33
CA THR A 145 -10.84 -3.97 12.65
C THR A 145 -12.10 -4.60 13.23
N PHE A 146 -12.24 -4.61 14.57
CA PHE A 146 -13.46 -5.04 15.25
C PHE A 146 -14.65 -4.14 14.89
N VAL A 147 -14.51 -2.83 14.97
CA VAL A 147 -15.58 -1.85 14.66
C VAL A 147 -16.12 -2.04 13.24
N LEU A 148 -15.28 -2.37 12.28
CA LEU A 148 -15.64 -2.60 10.87
C LEU A 148 -16.06 -4.05 10.56
N SER A 149 -16.20 -4.89 11.56
CA SER A 149 -16.74 -6.25 11.43
C SER A 149 -18.26 -6.28 11.51
N ARG A 150 -18.86 -7.45 11.21
CA ARG A 150 -20.30 -7.66 11.39
C ARG A 150 -20.76 -7.34 12.80
N GLU A 151 -20.01 -7.77 13.81
CA GLU A 151 -20.31 -7.52 15.22
C GLU A 151 -20.25 -6.04 15.56
N GLY A 152 -19.16 -5.36 15.15
CA GLY A 152 -19.02 -3.90 15.34
C GLY A 152 -20.09 -3.09 14.62
N GLN A 153 -20.51 -3.51 13.42
CA GLN A 153 -21.58 -2.86 12.65
C GLN A 153 -22.97 -3.17 13.20
N ALA A 154 -23.17 -4.32 13.82
CA ALA A 154 -24.42 -4.62 14.54
C ALA A 154 -24.61 -3.67 15.73
N ILE A 155 -23.54 -3.30 16.41
CA ILE A 155 -23.57 -2.30 17.48
C ILE A 155 -23.98 -0.93 16.93
N VAL A 156 -23.45 -0.51 15.75
CA VAL A 156 -23.88 0.75 15.09
C VAL A 156 -25.39 0.74 14.84
N GLY A 157 -25.89 -0.33 14.22
CA GLY A 157 -27.32 -0.48 13.94
C GLY A 157 -28.22 -0.51 15.18
N GLY A 158 -27.67 -0.93 16.33
CA GLY A 158 -28.34 -0.91 17.64
C GLY A 158 -28.35 0.47 18.34
N HIS A 159 -27.69 1.50 17.76
CA HIS A 159 -27.58 2.84 18.36
C HIS A 159 -28.15 3.94 17.43
N PRO A 160 -29.47 4.05 17.26
CA PRO A 160 -30.06 5.14 16.49
C PRO A 160 -29.59 6.52 17.01
N PRO A 161 -29.37 7.53 16.15
CA PRO A 161 -29.74 7.57 14.72
C PRO A 161 -28.68 7.01 13.77
N PHE A 162 -27.64 6.34 14.25
CA PHE A 162 -26.55 5.85 13.42
C PHE A 162 -27.01 4.69 12.52
N VAL A 163 -26.44 4.63 11.32
CA VAL A 163 -26.73 3.60 10.32
C VAL A 163 -25.44 2.84 10.01
N ALA A 164 -25.51 1.52 10.09
CA ALA A 164 -24.38 0.64 9.81
C ALA A 164 -23.92 0.75 8.34
N LEU A 165 -22.65 0.49 8.09
CA LEU A 165 -22.09 0.32 6.75
C LEU A 165 -22.54 -1.02 6.15
N ASP A 166 -22.68 -1.06 4.83
CA ASP A 166 -22.72 -2.31 4.09
C ASP A 166 -21.32 -2.96 3.98
N ALA A 167 -21.25 -4.18 3.46
CA ALA A 167 -20.00 -4.94 3.35
C ALA A 167 -18.99 -4.27 2.43
N ALA A 168 -19.44 -3.62 1.36
CA ALA A 168 -18.55 -2.92 0.41
C ALA A 168 -17.92 -1.68 1.05
N ALA A 169 -18.71 -0.87 1.74
CA ALA A 169 -18.24 0.31 2.46
C ALA A 169 -17.30 -0.07 3.63
N ALA A 170 -17.68 -1.07 4.44
CA ALA A 170 -16.83 -1.57 5.52
C ALA A 170 -15.52 -2.16 4.99
N GLY A 171 -15.55 -2.86 3.86
CA GLY A 171 -14.36 -3.38 3.16
C GLY A 171 -13.43 -2.27 2.71
N ALA A 172 -13.96 -1.20 2.11
CA ALA A 172 -13.17 -0.03 1.70
C ALA A 172 -12.51 0.68 2.90
N GLU A 173 -13.21 0.78 4.03
CA GLU A 173 -12.65 1.38 5.25
C GLU A 173 -11.59 0.47 5.90
N ARG A 174 -11.80 -0.84 5.92
CA ARG A 174 -10.80 -1.82 6.39
C ARG A 174 -9.51 -1.75 5.58
N ALA A 175 -9.59 -1.49 4.28
CA ALA A 175 -8.41 -1.33 3.43
C ALA A 175 -7.51 -0.15 3.86
N LYS A 176 -8.05 0.83 4.58
CA LYS A 176 -7.30 1.97 5.12
C LYS A 176 -6.52 1.64 6.40
N LEU A 177 -6.88 0.58 7.13
CA LEU A 177 -6.36 0.27 8.48
C LEU A 177 -4.89 -0.13 8.52
N GLY A 178 -4.23 -0.07 7.42
CA GLY A 178 -2.82 -0.38 7.35
C GLY A 178 -2.57 -1.82 6.99
N GLY A 179 -1.59 -1.96 6.15
CA GLY A 179 -1.28 -3.18 5.47
C GLY A 179 -0.93 -4.31 6.45
N TYR A 180 -1.13 -5.50 5.96
CA TYR A 180 -0.56 -6.72 6.51
C TYR A 180 0.90 -6.48 6.90
N LEU A 181 1.20 -6.58 8.19
CA LEU A 181 2.57 -6.57 8.69
C LEU A 181 3.21 -7.91 8.34
N ALA A 182 4.00 -7.92 7.28
CA ALA A 182 4.73 -9.12 6.91
C ALA A 182 5.72 -9.50 8.00
N PRO A 183 5.73 -10.75 8.47
CA PRO A 183 6.74 -11.21 9.39
C PRO A 183 8.12 -11.14 8.75
N ILE A 184 9.12 -10.84 9.56
CA ILE A 184 10.51 -10.95 9.13
C ILE A 184 10.87 -12.44 9.06
N ASP A 185 11.45 -12.86 7.94
CA ASP A 185 11.93 -14.24 7.79
C ASP A 185 13.00 -14.54 8.86
N PRO A 186 12.76 -15.50 9.75
CA PRO A 186 13.70 -15.81 10.85
C PRO A 186 15.06 -16.32 10.36
N ALA A 187 15.15 -16.76 9.11
CA ALA A 187 16.40 -17.21 8.50
C ALA A 187 17.28 -16.07 7.97
N ILE A 188 16.81 -14.81 8.02
CA ILE A 188 17.65 -13.64 7.72
C ILE A 188 18.71 -13.49 8.84
N PRO A 189 20.00 -13.43 8.48
CA PRO A 189 21.06 -13.32 9.49
C PRO A 189 21.00 -11.96 10.21
N PRO A 190 21.35 -11.93 11.51
CA PRO A 190 21.49 -10.67 12.23
C PRO A 190 22.71 -9.89 11.72
N TYR A 191 22.68 -8.56 11.90
CA TYR A 191 23.82 -7.71 11.59
C TYR A 191 24.89 -7.84 12.68
N THR A 192 26.10 -8.14 12.27
CA THR A 192 27.27 -8.20 13.18
C THR A 192 28.31 -7.20 12.72
N VAL A 193 28.70 -6.29 13.61
CA VAL A 193 29.78 -5.35 13.37
C VAL A 193 31.12 -6.09 13.44
N THR A 194 31.65 -6.50 12.31
CA THR A 194 32.99 -7.13 12.21
C THR A 194 34.10 -6.11 12.08
N THR A 195 33.85 -5.00 11.39
CA THR A 195 34.77 -3.89 11.20
C THR A 195 34.03 -2.59 11.33
N ARG A 196 34.57 -1.65 12.12
CA ARG A 196 34.02 -0.30 12.21
C ARG A 196 34.41 0.48 10.97
N VAL A 197 33.43 1.14 10.36
CA VAL A 197 33.61 2.01 9.21
C VAL A 197 33.33 3.46 9.59
N SER A 198 33.82 4.40 8.77
CA SER A 198 33.65 5.83 8.96
C SER A 198 33.58 6.55 7.62
N GLY A 199 33.14 7.80 7.63
CA GLY A 199 33.04 8.69 6.48
C GLY A 199 31.60 9.02 6.09
N PRO A 200 31.45 9.94 5.15
CA PRO A 200 30.13 10.33 4.65
C PRO A 200 29.55 9.27 3.73
N ILE A 201 28.21 9.22 3.69
CA ILE A 201 27.43 8.49 2.68
C ILE A 201 26.50 9.50 2.03
N ALA A 202 26.67 9.73 0.72
CA ALA A 202 25.76 10.55 -0.06
C ALA A 202 24.56 9.74 -0.55
N ASN A 203 23.38 10.34 -0.51
CA ASN A 203 22.13 9.71 -0.90
C ASN A 203 21.21 10.70 -1.60
N VAL A 204 20.81 10.39 -2.83
CA VAL A 204 19.80 11.13 -3.58
C VAL A 204 18.82 10.16 -4.20
N GLY A 205 17.52 10.30 -3.95
CA GLY A 205 16.59 9.35 -4.55
C GLY A 205 15.11 9.53 -4.23
N SER A 206 14.41 8.43 -4.19
CA SER A 206 12.96 8.36 -4.10
C SER A 206 12.43 8.92 -2.77
N ASP A 207 11.45 9.80 -2.87
CA ASP A 207 10.61 10.30 -1.79
C ASP A 207 9.83 9.16 -1.10
N GLY A 208 9.36 8.17 -1.87
CA GLY A 208 8.71 6.98 -1.33
C GLY A 208 9.59 6.10 -0.44
N MET A 209 10.92 6.30 -0.46
CA MET A 209 11.87 5.56 0.37
C MET A 209 12.50 6.44 1.48
N GLN A 210 12.12 7.71 1.57
CA GLN A 210 12.72 8.65 2.53
C GLN A 210 12.73 8.12 3.95
N SER A 211 11.57 7.71 4.47
CA SER A 211 11.43 7.21 5.85
C SER A 211 12.36 6.02 6.13
N LEU A 212 12.45 5.08 5.19
CA LEU A 212 13.36 3.92 5.31
C LEU A 212 14.81 4.35 5.37
N MET A 213 15.25 5.20 4.43
CA MET A 213 16.64 5.67 4.37
C MET A 213 17.03 6.44 5.64
N GLU A 214 16.11 7.26 6.18
CA GLU A 214 16.31 7.99 7.42
C GLU A 214 16.48 7.06 8.63
N HIS A 215 15.59 6.07 8.78
CA HIS A 215 15.66 5.10 9.87
C HIS A 215 16.90 4.20 9.77
N TRP A 216 17.21 3.68 8.58
CA TRP A 216 18.41 2.87 8.37
C TRP A 216 19.68 3.64 8.70
N MET A 217 19.79 4.89 8.21
CA MET A 217 20.97 5.71 8.48
C MET A 217 21.13 6.04 9.97
N ALA A 218 20.02 6.42 10.63
CA ALA A 218 20.04 6.69 12.07
C ALA A 218 20.44 5.46 12.89
N ALA A 219 19.95 4.26 12.55
CA ALA A 219 20.30 3.02 13.21
C ALA A 219 21.76 2.62 12.94
N PHE A 220 22.20 2.75 11.69
CA PHE A 220 23.57 2.42 11.29
C PHE A 220 24.62 3.33 11.95
N CYS A 221 24.35 4.63 12.05
CA CYS A 221 25.26 5.57 12.75
C CYS A 221 25.45 5.25 14.23
N ARG A 222 24.44 4.65 14.90
CA ARG A 222 24.60 4.17 16.29
C ARG A 222 25.59 3.01 16.40
N LEU A 223 25.66 2.16 15.38
CA LEU A 223 26.60 1.04 15.30
C LEU A 223 27.97 1.45 14.79
N HIS A 224 28.02 2.47 13.94
CA HIS A 224 29.22 3.04 13.33
C HIS A 224 29.30 4.56 13.54
N PRO A 225 29.67 5.04 14.74
CA PRO A 225 29.65 6.47 15.08
C PRO A 225 30.52 7.39 14.20
N GLY A 226 31.45 6.82 13.44
CA GLY A 226 32.27 7.56 12.47
C GLY A 226 31.57 7.78 11.11
N VAL A 227 30.40 7.18 10.89
CA VAL A 227 29.60 7.38 9.66
C VAL A 227 28.62 8.52 9.86
N HIS A 228 28.45 9.34 8.85
CA HIS A 228 27.51 10.45 8.83
C HIS A 228 26.93 10.65 7.43
N ARG A 229 25.84 11.43 7.34
CA ARG A 229 25.29 11.85 6.05
C ARG A 229 26.29 12.70 5.31
N GLY A 230 26.47 12.44 4.02
CA GLY A 230 27.24 13.30 3.14
C GLY A 230 26.50 14.62 2.86
N ASP A 231 27.16 15.52 2.19
CA ASP A 231 26.62 16.84 1.83
C ASP A 231 25.37 16.76 0.95
N ARG A 232 25.25 15.67 0.18
CA ARG A 232 24.04 15.33 -0.57
C ARG A 232 23.26 14.24 0.15
N TRP A 233 22.15 14.63 0.73
CA TRP A 233 21.19 13.73 1.36
C TRP A 233 19.79 14.25 1.10
N SER A 234 19.15 13.78 0.01
CA SER A 234 17.81 14.23 -0.39
C SER A 234 16.95 13.12 -0.97
N HIS A 235 15.63 13.33 -0.96
CA HIS A 235 14.62 12.38 -1.41
C HIS A 235 13.57 13.11 -2.27
N GLU A 236 13.99 13.69 -3.38
CA GLU A 236 13.16 14.53 -4.27
C GLU A 236 12.60 13.76 -5.46
N GLY A 237 12.70 12.44 -5.45
CA GLY A 237 12.14 11.55 -6.46
C GLY A 237 13.19 10.67 -7.14
N THR A 238 12.70 9.56 -7.70
CA THR A 238 13.52 8.53 -8.37
C THR A 238 14.35 9.10 -9.53
N LEU A 239 13.80 10.04 -10.31
CA LEU A 239 14.51 10.63 -11.45
C LEU A 239 15.73 11.44 -10.99
N ASN A 240 15.60 12.24 -9.93
CA ASN A 240 16.71 12.99 -9.35
C ASN A 240 17.81 12.06 -8.83
N GLY A 241 17.41 10.93 -8.22
CA GLY A 241 18.35 9.87 -7.83
C GLY A 241 19.11 9.29 -9.01
N PHE A 242 18.42 8.99 -10.10
CA PHE A 242 19.08 8.50 -11.31
C PHE A 242 20.05 9.53 -11.92
N GLN A 243 19.64 10.79 -11.99
CA GLN A 243 20.50 11.87 -12.51
C GLN A 243 21.77 12.08 -11.66
N ALA A 244 21.63 12.10 -10.32
CA ALA A 244 22.74 12.19 -9.40
C ALA A 244 23.69 10.98 -9.53
N LEU A 245 23.14 9.77 -9.71
CA LEU A 245 23.92 8.56 -9.95
C LEU A 245 24.68 8.64 -11.27
N LEU A 246 24.01 9.10 -12.34
CA LEU A 246 24.58 9.27 -13.66
C LEU A 246 25.72 10.31 -13.64
N ALA A 247 25.56 11.40 -12.90
CA ALA A 247 26.58 12.43 -12.71
C ALA A 247 27.74 11.99 -11.79
N GLY A 248 27.54 10.94 -10.97
CA GLY A 248 28.51 10.49 -9.96
C GLY A 248 28.53 11.36 -8.70
N GLU A 249 27.41 11.96 -8.39
CA GLU A 249 27.24 12.92 -7.29
C GLU A 249 26.57 12.28 -6.06
N THR A 250 26.28 10.99 -6.10
CA THR A 250 25.72 10.24 -4.99
C THR A 250 26.36 8.84 -4.89
N ASP A 251 26.48 8.33 -3.67
CA ASP A 251 26.89 6.95 -3.41
C ASP A 251 25.72 6.00 -3.60
N LEU A 252 24.53 6.44 -3.16
CA LEU A 252 23.29 5.64 -3.17
C LEU A 252 22.18 6.38 -3.89
N ALA A 253 21.49 5.68 -4.77
CA ALA A 253 20.27 6.15 -5.42
C ALA A 253 19.11 5.20 -5.11
N PRO A 254 18.35 5.41 -4.00
CA PRO A 254 17.12 4.66 -3.74
C PRO A 254 16.06 4.97 -4.80
N MET A 255 15.49 3.91 -5.37
CA MET A 255 14.54 4.00 -6.47
C MET A 255 13.36 3.05 -6.23
N GLY A 256 12.15 3.60 -6.18
CA GLY A 256 10.91 2.84 -5.98
C GLY A 256 10.39 2.14 -7.25
N ARG A 257 11.20 2.00 -8.28
CA ARG A 257 10.81 1.39 -9.54
C ARG A 257 12.01 0.81 -10.29
N GLU A 258 11.71 0.02 -11.29
CA GLU A 258 12.66 -0.55 -12.23
C GLU A 258 13.42 0.57 -12.99
N LEU A 259 14.65 0.27 -13.43
CA LEU A 259 15.41 1.15 -14.33
C LEU A 259 14.80 1.09 -15.73
N TRP A 260 14.41 2.24 -16.25
CA TRP A 260 13.75 2.33 -17.54
C TRP A 260 14.74 2.13 -18.70
N PRO A 261 14.27 1.68 -19.89
CA PRO A 261 15.16 1.45 -21.04
C PRO A 261 16.02 2.67 -21.42
N ASP A 262 15.41 3.87 -21.42
CA ASP A 262 16.14 5.11 -21.76
C ASP A 262 17.17 5.49 -20.67
N GLU A 263 16.85 5.25 -19.40
CA GLU A 263 17.79 5.43 -18.29
C GLU A 263 18.97 4.45 -18.41
N ARG A 264 18.68 3.20 -18.78
CA ARG A 264 19.73 2.20 -19.02
C ARG A 264 20.64 2.61 -20.19
N ALA A 265 20.04 3.07 -21.29
CA ALA A 265 20.79 3.56 -22.46
C ALA A 265 21.66 4.79 -22.11
N ALA A 266 21.10 5.74 -21.35
CA ALA A 266 21.83 6.92 -20.85
C ALA A 266 22.99 6.52 -19.93
N TYR A 267 22.74 5.55 -19.02
CA TYR A 267 23.79 5.05 -18.12
C TYR A 267 24.94 4.40 -18.91
N GLN A 268 24.62 3.56 -19.89
CA GLN A 268 25.62 2.93 -20.74
C GLN A 268 26.43 3.98 -21.53
N ALA A 269 25.77 5.00 -22.08
CA ALA A 269 26.44 6.06 -22.83
C ALA A 269 27.40 6.89 -21.98
N VAL A 270 27.04 7.19 -20.74
CA VAL A 270 27.83 8.07 -19.85
C VAL A 270 28.85 7.28 -19.04
N ARG A 271 28.49 6.10 -18.54
CA ARG A 271 29.31 5.30 -17.61
C ARG A 271 30.05 4.15 -18.28
N GLY A 272 29.74 3.84 -19.55
CA GLY A 272 30.35 2.72 -20.28
C GLY A 272 29.94 1.34 -19.79
N GLN A 273 28.98 1.26 -18.88
CA GLN A 273 28.47 -0.01 -18.29
C GLN A 273 27.00 -0.20 -18.65
N PRO A 274 26.50 -1.43 -18.79
CA PRO A 274 25.13 -1.69 -19.22
C PRO A 274 24.07 -1.25 -18.21
N ALA A 275 24.40 -1.16 -16.91
CA ALA A 275 23.54 -0.70 -15.84
C ALA A 275 24.36 -0.42 -14.57
N PRO A 276 23.85 0.39 -13.62
CA PRO A 276 24.41 0.50 -12.28
C PRO A 276 24.25 -0.82 -11.51
N LEU A 277 25.05 -1.02 -10.46
CA LEU A 277 24.81 -2.09 -9.51
C LEU A 277 23.44 -1.86 -8.86
N GLU A 278 22.60 -2.89 -8.87
CA GLU A 278 21.24 -2.85 -8.36
C GLU A 278 21.08 -3.82 -7.19
N ILE A 279 20.67 -3.29 -6.04
CA ILE A 279 20.39 -4.05 -4.83
C ILE A 279 18.90 -3.93 -4.51
N ARG A 280 18.19 -5.04 -4.52
CA ARG A 280 16.81 -5.09 -3.98
C ARG A 280 16.88 -4.95 -2.46
N VAL A 281 16.08 -4.07 -1.90
CA VAL A 281 16.09 -3.82 -0.44
C VAL A 281 14.77 -4.10 0.23
N ALA A 282 13.68 -4.10 -0.52
CA ALA A 282 12.34 -4.45 -0.05
C ALA A 282 11.47 -4.90 -1.22
N ARG A 283 10.36 -5.59 -0.92
CA ARG A 283 9.26 -5.76 -1.87
C ARG A 283 8.31 -4.58 -1.79
N GLY A 284 7.67 -4.28 -2.93
CA GLY A 284 6.56 -3.34 -3.00
C GLY A 284 5.42 -3.75 -2.06
N GLY A 285 4.61 -2.77 -1.68
CA GLY A 285 3.46 -2.99 -0.82
C GLY A 285 2.27 -3.62 -1.53
N PHE A 286 1.18 -3.69 -0.82
CA PHE A 286 -0.12 -4.11 -1.32
C PHE A 286 -1.14 -3.02 -1.02
N ASN A 287 -1.90 -2.60 -2.04
CA ASN A 287 -2.94 -1.58 -1.90
C ASN A 287 -2.43 -0.26 -1.28
N THR A 288 -1.28 0.21 -1.76
CA THR A 288 -0.61 1.40 -1.22
C THR A 288 -0.57 2.52 -2.26
N PRO A 289 -1.53 3.46 -2.24
CA PRO A 289 -1.61 4.55 -3.20
C PRO A 289 -0.30 5.35 -3.29
N GLN A 290 0.08 5.74 -4.52
CA GLN A 290 1.27 6.55 -4.82
C GLN A 290 2.62 5.95 -4.36
N ARG A 291 2.65 4.64 -4.11
CA ARG A 291 3.86 3.93 -3.71
C ARG A 291 4.14 2.76 -4.66
N THR A 292 5.30 2.16 -4.52
CA THR A 292 5.61 0.90 -5.23
C THR A 292 4.70 -0.20 -4.71
N THR A 293 3.80 -0.68 -5.55
CA THR A 293 2.79 -1.69 -5.22
C THR A 293 2.87 -2.86 -6.18
N ALA A 294 2.40 -4.04 -5.75
CA ALA A 294 2.23 -5.19 -6.64
C ALA A 294 1.20 -4.87 -7.72
N GLN A 295 1.40 -5.42 -8.93
CA GLN A 295 0.50 -5.22 -10.05
C GLN A 295 -0.63 -6.25 -10.04
N ALA A 296 -1.86 -5.81 -10.32
CA ALA A 296 -3.01 -6.65 -10.55
C ALA A 296 -3.39 -6.67 -12.04
N VAL A 297 -4.02 -7.74 -12.48
CA VAL A 297 -4.71 -7.80 -13.78
C VAL A 297 -6.21 -7.72 -13.52
N PHE A 298 -6.86 -6.70 -14.06
CA PHE A 298 -8.27 -6.45 -13.87
C PHE A 298 -9.10 -6.84 -15.07
N VAL A 299 -10.25 -7.45 -14.83
CA VAL A 299 -11.31 -7.67 -15.80
C VAL A 299 -12.62 -7.08 -15.27
N ASN A 300 -13.60 -6.92 -16.17
CA ASN A 300 -14.95 -6.58 -15.75
C ASN A 300 -15.48 -7.62 -14.75
N ALA A 301 -16.26 -7.20 -13.76
CA ALA A 301 -16.79 -8.10 -12.73
C ALA A 301 -17.68 -9.24 -13.31
N GLN A 302 -18.27 -9.06 -14.50
CA GLN A 302 -19.07 -10.08 -15.19
C GLN A 302 -18.21 -11.12 -15.94
N ASN A 303 -16.91 -10.87 -16.13
CA ASN A 303 -16.03 -11.80 -16.83
C ASN A 303 -15.79 -13.05 -15.96
N PRO A 304 -16.04 -14.28 -16.47
CA PRO A 304 -15.94 -15.48 -15.65
C PRO A 304 -14.53 -16.05 -15.50
N LEU A 305 -13.50 -15.48 -16.18
CA LEU A 305 -12.13 -15.98 -16.11
C LEU A 305 -11.60 -15.96 -14.68
N GLY A 306 -11.21 -17.10 -14.12
CA GLY A 306 -10.70 -17.21 -12.74
C GLY A 306 -9.26 -16.76 -12.54
N GLY A 307 -8.41 -16.93 -13.57
CA GLY A 307 -6.99 -16.62 -13.47
C GLY A 307 -6.29 -16.57 -14.82
N ILE A 308 -5.07 -16.05 -14.83
CA ILE A 308 -4.24 -15.88 -16.02
C ILE A 308 -2.77 -16.16 -15.69
N THR A 309 -1.99 -16.71 -16.60
CA THR A 309 -0.55 -16.90 -16.41
C THR A 309 0.24 -15.68 -16.92
N VAL A 310 1.46 -15.50 -16.43
CA VAL A 310 2.36 -14.41 -16.88
C VAL A 310 2.60 -14.50 -18.39
N ALA A 311 2.75 -15.71 -18.94
CA ALA A 311 2.91 -15.91 -20.39
C ALA A 311 1.64 -15.50 -21.16
N GLN A 312 0.45 -15.76 -20.63
CA GLN A 312 -0.80 -15.31 -21.24
C GLN A 312 -0.96 -13.79 -21.15
N ILE A 313 -0.55 -13.15 -20.06
CA ILE A 313 -0.56 -11.68 -19.95
C ILE A 313 0.34 -11.08 -21.05
N ASP A 314 1.54 -11.62 -21.24
CA ASP A 314 2.44 -11.19 -22.33
C ASP A 314 1.81 -11.43 -23.73
N ALA A 315 1.13 -12.55 -23.94
CA ALA A 315 0.47 -12.84 -25.22
C ALA A 315 -0.79 -11.97 -25.48
N VAL A 316 -1.41 -11.44 -24.43
CA VAL A 316 -2.53 -10.49 -24.51
C VAL A 316 -2.03 -9.08 -24.79
N PHE A 317 -1.05 -8.59 -24.05
CA PHE A 317 -0.61 -7.19 -24.09
C PHE A 317 0.64 -6.94 -24.94
N GLY A 318 1.49 -7.97 -25.12
CA GLY A 318 2.77 -7.86 -25.82
C GLY A 318 2.68 -8.20 -27.31
N ARG A 319 3.49 -7.51 -28.13
CA ARG A 319 3.60 -7.78 -29.54
C ARG A 319 4.52 -8.98 -29.83
N GLU A 320 5.66 -9.06 -29.13
CA GLU A 320 6.68 -10.09 -29.40
C GLU A 320 6.48 -11.38 -28.60
N ARG A 321 5.66 -11.41 -27.56
CA ARG A 321 5.36 -12.60 -26.73
C ARG A 321 6.60 -13.29 -26.15
N ARG A 322 7.44 -12.51 -25.50
CA ARG A 322 8.76 -12.95 -25.01
C ARG A 322 8.70 -13.94 -23.83
N GLN A 323 7.49 -14.24 -23.32
CA GLN A 323 7.25 -15.29 -22.32
C GLN A 323 6.98 -16.68 -22.94
N GLY A 324 7.09 -16.81 -24.29
CA GLY A 324 7.18 -18.10 -24.97
C GLY A 324 5.90 -18.61 -25.64
N LEU A 325 4.78 -17.90 -25.59
CA LEU A 325 3.60 -18.24 -26.38
C LEU A 325 3.79 -17.82 -27.85
N ALA A 326 3.49 -18.72 -28.79
CA ALA A 326 3.68 -18.46 -30.22
C ALA A 326 2.66 -17.45 -30.78
N GLU A 327 1.39 -17.59 -30.39
CA GLU A 327 0.29 -16.81 -30.95
C GLU A 327 -0.24 -15.74 -30.00
N PRO A 328 -0.73 -14.60 -30.51
CA PRO A 328 -1.37 -13.60 -29.68
C PRO A 328 -2.72 -14.12 -29.16
N ILE A 329 -3.08 -13.70 -27.97
CA ILE A 329 -4.38 -13.95 -27.37
C ILE A 329 -5.25 -12.71 -27.58
N THR A 330 -6.29 -12.85 -28.42
CA THR A 330 -7.19 -11.76 -28.84
C THR A 330 -8.65 -12.04 -28.51
N ARG A 331 -8.98 -13.28 -28.13
CA ARG A 331 -10.34 -13.72 -27.75
C ARG A 331 -10.33 -14.45 -26.43
N TRP A 332 -11.41 -14.32 -25.69
CA TRP A 332 -11.56 -14.95 -24.39
C TRP A 332 -11.56 -16.49 -24.43
N GLY A 333 -12.00 -17.08 -25.56
CA GLY A 333 -11.93 -18.54 -25.76
C GLY A 333 -10.51 -19.10 -25.77
N GLN A 334 -9.52 -18.32 -26.18
CA GLN A 334 -8.11 -18.73 -26.14
C GLN A 334 -7.57 -18.82 -24.68
N LEU A 335 -8.30 -18.22 -23.74
CA LEU A 335 -8.06 -18.34 -22.30
C LEU A 335 -8.93 -19.42 -21.62
N GLY A 336 -9.64 -20.24 -22.44
CA GLY A 336 -10.45 -21.36 -21.97
C GLY A 336 -11.92 -21.03 -21.67
N LEU A 337 -12.40 -19.84 -21.97
CA LEU A 337 -13.81 -19.52 -21.82
C LEU A 337 -14.63 -20.11 -22.99
N THR A 338 -15.86 -20.55 -22.67
CA THR A 338 -16.75 -21.21 -23.60
C THR A 338 -18.08 -20.45 -23.77
N GLY A 339 -19.00 -20.97 -24.59
CA GLY A 339 -20.30 -20.35 -24.83
C GLY A 339 -20.17 -18.96 -25.47
N GLU A 340 -20.93 -17.99 -24.99
CA GLU A 340 -20.93 -16.60 -25.49
C GLU A 340 -19.57 -15.89 -25.36
N TRP A 341 -18.67 -16.40 -24.53
CA TRP A 341 -17.35 -15.84 -24.31
C TRP A 341 -16.31 -16.38 -25.30
N ALA A 342 -16.55 -17.53 -25.95
CA ALA A 342 -15.58 -18.20 -26.80
C ALA A 342 -15.02 -17.27 -27.90
N ASP A 343 -15.92 -16.60 -28.61
CA ASP A 343 -15.58 -15.73 -29.76
C ASP A 343 -15.51 -14.24 -29.38
N ARG A 344 -15.78 -13.90 -28.11
CA ARG A 344 -15.75 -12.51 -27.65
C ARG A 344 -14.33 -11.95 -27.73
N PRO A 345 -14.11 -10.81 -28.42
CA PRO A 345 -12.80 -10.18 -28.46
C PRO A 345 -12.38 -9.65 -27.10
N ILE A 346 -11.08 -9.59 -26.87
CA ILE A 346 -10.48 -8.94 -25.70
C ILE A 346 -10.18 -7.48 -26.04
N THR A 347 -10.74 -6.54 -25.29
CA THR A 347 -10.41 -5.12 -25.43
C THR A 347 -9.33 -4.76 -24.39
N LEU A 348 -8.21 -4.19 -24.87
CA LEU A 348 -7.02 -3.96 -24.07
C LEU A 348 -6.97 -2.51 -23.61
N TYR A 349 -7.01 -2.30 -22.29
CA TYR A 349 -6.81 -0.99 -21.69
C TYR A 349 -5.53 -0.97 -20.88
N VAL A 350 -4.73 0.09 -21.02
CA VAL A 350 -3.48 0.26 -20.27
C VAL A 350 -3.38 1.70 -19.73
N PRO A 351 -2.85 1.91 -18.52
CA PRO A 351 -2.43 3.23 -18.10
C PRO A 351 -1.44 3.82 -19.08
N TYR A 352 -1.38 5.16 -19.19
CA TYR A 352 -0.37 5.79 -20.06
C TYR A 352 0.98 5.11 -19.91
N ARG A 353 1.61 4.73 -21.01
CA ARG A 353 2.85 3.92 -21.04
C ARG A 353 4.04 4.57 -20.36
N ILE A 354 3.98 5.87 -20.10
CA ILE A 354 4.96 6.63 -19.32
C ILE A 354 4.77 6.51 -17.79
N THR A 355 3.77 5.76 -17.33
CA THR A 355 3.54 5.56 -15.89
C THR A 355 4.45 4.46 -15.33
N PRO A 356 4.84 4.53 -14.05
CA PRO A 356 5.64 3.48 -13.42
C PRO A 356 4.97 2.09 -13.47
N ASN A 357 3.64 2.02 -13.41
CA ASN A 357 2.90 0.76 -13.49
C ASN A 357 3.01 0.13 -14.89
N ALA A 358 2.75 0.89 -15.96
CA ALA A 358 2.86 0.40 -17.33
C ALA A 358 4.31 0.00 -17.65
N MET A 359 5.28 0.82 -17.25
CA MET A 359 6.70 0.53 -17.49
C MET A 359 7.16 -0.72 -16.72
N SER A 360 6.65 -0.94 -15.50
CA SER A 360 6.93 -2.17 -14.74
C SER A 360 6.43 -3.41 -15.47
N VAL A 361 5.20 -3.40 -16.00
CA VAL A 361 4.65 -4.51 -16.79
C VAL A 361 5.47 -4.72 -18.07
N GLN A 362 5.84 -3.65 -18.77
CA GLN A 362 6.67 -3.75 -19.97
C GLN A 362 8.03 -4.39 -19.67
N ILE A 363 8.68 -4.03 -18.59
CA ILE A 363 9.99 -4.56 -18.22
C ILE A 363 9.89 -5.99 -17.70
N SER A 364 8.99 -6.27 -16.77
CA SER A 364 8.94 -7.55 -16.06
C SER A 364 8.13 -8.62 -16.78
N VAL A 365 6.96 -8.25 -17.34
CA VAL A 365 6.06 -9.19 -18.03
C VAL A 365 6.38 -9.30 -19.50
N LEU A 366 6.42 -8.16 -20.23
CA LEU A 366 6.72 -8.16 -21.67
C LEU A 366 8.24 -8.31 -21.96
N LYS A 367 9.09 -8.44 -20.93
CA LYS A 367 10.56 -8.58 -21.07
C LYS A 367 11.17 -7.48 -21.95
N GLY A 368 10.68 -6.23 -21.80
CA GLY A 368 11.10 -5.10 -22.62
C GLY A 368 10.55 -5.13 -24.05
N GLY A 369 9.59 -6.01 -24.35
CA GLY A 369 8.88 -6.07 -25.63
C GLY A 369 7.98 -4.86 -25.86
N ALA A 370 7.59 -4.66 -27.13
CA ALA A 370 6.63 -3.63 -27.46
C ALA A 370 5.21 -4.06 -27.07
N TRP A 371 4.39 -3.07 -26.78
CA TRP A 371 2.97 -3.25 -26.55
C TRP A 371 2.24 -3.67 -27.83
N SER A 372 1.15 -4.41 -27.71
CA SER A 372 0.20 -4.66 -28.79
C SER A 372 -0.27 -3.33 -29.38
N ALA A 373 -0.46 -3.30 -30.69
CA ALA A 373 -1.01 -2.11 -31.38
C ALA A 373 -2.50 -1.86 -31.06
N ALA A 374 -3.18 -2.84 -30.47
CA ALA A 374 -4.61 -2.79 -30.14
C ALA A 374 -4.91 -2.20 -28.75
N ILE A 375 -3.90 -1.69 -28.03
CA ILE A 375 -4.11 -1.09 -26.71
C ILE A 375 -4.81 0.27 -26.79
N HIS A 376 -5.70 0.52 -25.83
CA HIS A 376 -6.27 1.83 -25.53
C HIS A 376 -5.58 2.40 -24.30
N GLU A 377 -4.94 3.57 -24.44
CA GLU A 377 -4.26 4.24 -23.35
C GLU A 377 -5.16 5.28 -22.68
N GLY A 378 -5.01 5.45 -21.36
CA GLY A 378 -5.73 6.46 -20.61
C GLY A 378 -5.12 6.72 -19.23
N SER A 379 -5.68 7.64 -18.51
CA SER A 379 -5.42 7.78 -17.08
C SER A 379 -5.92 6.53 -16.32
N ILE A 380 -5.41 6.30 -15.13
CA ILE A 380 -5.83 5.18 -14.27
C ILE A 380 -7.36 5.16 -14.09
N ALA A 381 -7.97 6.33 -13.84
CA ALA A 381 -9.41 6.45 -13.65
C ALA A 381 -10.20 6.13 -14.93
N GLU A 382 -9.73 6.58 -16.10
CA GLU A 382 -10.36 6.27 -17.40
C GLU A 382 -10.28 4.79 -17.71
N VAL A 383 -9.13 4.15 -17.49
CA VAL A 383 -8.92 2.71 -17.66
C VAL A 383 -9.86 1.91 -16.77
N ALA A 384 -9.90 2.22 -15.47
CA ALA A 384 -10.79 1.57 -14.51
C ALA A 384 -12.27 1.72 -14.93
N ALA A 385 -12.70 2.93 -15.30
CA ALA A 385 -14.06 3.18 -15.75
C ALA A 385 -14.40 2.45 -17.06
N ALA A 386 -13.45 2.30 -17.98
CA ALA A 386 -13.65 1.55 -19.23
C ALA A 386 -13.85 0.06 -18.96
N VAL A 387 -12.97 -0.56 -18.15
CA VAL A 387 -13.09 -1.97 -17.76
C VAL A 387 -14.39 -2.25 -17.01
N ALA A 388 -14.80 -1.35 -16.09
CA ALA A 388 -16.05 -1.51 -15.35
C ALA A 388 -17.31 -1.53 -16.25
N ARG A 389 -17.27 -0.85 -17.40
CA ARG A 389 -18.39 -0.76 -18.34
C ARG A 389 -18.40 -1.84 -19.40
N GLU A 390 -17.24 -2.37 -19.79
CA GLU A 390 -17.08 -3.27 -20.93
C GLU A 390 -16.75 -4.70 -20.47
N PRO A 391 -17.71 -5.67 -20.62
CA PRO A 391 -17.47 -7.05 -20.18
C PRO A 391 -16.27 -7.74 -20.81
N GLY A 392 -15.91 -7.39 -22.06
CA GLY A 392 -14.76 -7.94 -22.79
C GLY A 392 -13.43 -7.26 -22.49
N ALA A 393 -13.38 -6.29 -21.58
CA ALA A 393 -12.17 -5.54 -21.29
C ALA A 393 -11.25 -6.24 -20.30
N ILE A 394 -9.95 -5.99 -20.47
CA ILE A 394 -8.86 -6.36 -19.55
C ILE A 394 -7.90 -5.17 -19.39
N ALA A 395 -7.38 -4.99 -18.19
CA ALA A 395 -6.36 -3.99 -17.89
C ALA A 395 -5.41 -4.50 -16.80
N PHE A 396 -4.39 -3.71 -16.50
CA PHE A 396 -3.56 -3.92 -15.30
C PHE A 396 -3.39 -2.58 -14.55
N GLY A 397 -3.00 -2.70 -13.30
CA GLY A 397 -2.75 -1.55 -12.42
C GLY A 397 -2.30 -2.00 -11.03
N GLY A 398 -2.15 -1.09 -10.09
CA GLY A 398 -1.96 -1.47 -8.68
C GLY A 398 -3.25 -2.01 -8.06
N PHE A 399 -3.15 -2.80 -7.00
CA PHE A 399 -4.35 -3.31 -6.33
C PHE A 399 -5.24 -2.19 -5.77
N GLU A 400 -4.66 -1.04 -5.43
CA GLU A 400 -5.36 0.16 -4.99
C GLU A 400 -6.24 0.80 -6.07
N GLU A 401 -6.03 0.44 -7.33
CA GLU A 401 -6.77 0.94 -8.48
C GLU A 401 -8.04 0.11 -8.76
N GLY A 402 -8.25 -0.96 -7.99
CA GLY A 402 -9.48 -1.76 -8.04
C GLY A 402 -10.67 -0.98 -7.49
N GLY A 403 -11.88 -1.35 -7.95
CA GLY A 403 -13.11 -0.67 -7.54
C GLY A 403 -14.36 -1.37 -8.05
N PRO A 404 -15.54 -0.76 -7.82
CA PRO A 404 -16.80 -1.32 -8.29
C PRO A 404 -16.78 -1.62 -9.80
N GLY A 405 -17.27 -2.81 -10.17
CA GLY A 405 -17.30 -3.26 -11.55
C GLY A 405 -16.00 -3.88 -12.06
N LEU A 406 -14.91 -3.87 -11.27
CA LEU A 406 -13.64 -4.53 -11.57
C LEU A 406 -13.44 -5.76 -10.68
N ARG A 407 -12.75 -6.75 -11.23
CA ARG A 407 -12.29 -7.92 -10.50
C ARG A 407 -10.84 -8.21 -10.87
N ALA A 408 -9.98 -8.37 -9.86
CA ALA A 408 -8.61 -8.83 -10.05
C ALA A 408 -8.60 -10.34 -10.37
N LEU A 409 -7.79 -10.74 -11.34
CA LEU A 409 -7.54 -12.14 -11.66
C LEU A 409 -6.47 -12.72 -10.74
N ALA A 410 -6.62 -14.00 -10.41
CA ALA A 410 -5.50 -14.75 -9.86
C ALA A 410 -4.41 -14.94 -10.94
N VAL A 411 -3.15 -14.88 -10.55
CA VAL A 411 -2.03 -14.96 -11.49
C VAL A 411 -1.16 -16.18 -11.16
N ALA A 412 -0.84 -16.97 -12.18
CA ALA A 412 0.15 -18.03 -12.07
C ALA A 412 1.46 -17.63 -12.76
N ALA A 413 2.60 -17.94 -12.16
CA ALA A 413 3.92 -17.64 -12.72
C ALA A 413 4.17 -18.35 -14.05
N GLN A 414 3.66 -19.58 -14.18
CA GLN A 414 3.83 -20.43 -15.37
C GLN A 414 2.60 -21.30 -15.62
N ALA A 415 2.52 -21.88 -16.79
CA ALA A 415 1.46 -22.84 -17.14
C ALA A 415 1.48 -24.05 -16.19
N GLY A 416 0.32 -24.46 -15.70
CA GLY A 416 0.18 -25.54 -14.71
C GLY A 416 0.59 -25.17 -13.28
N GLY A 417 1.05 -23.94 -13.05
CA GLY A 417 1.34 -23.42 -11.72
C GLY A 417 0.10 -23.04 -10.93
N GLU A 418 0.29 -22.76 -9.65
CA GLU A 418 -0.77 -22.27 -8.76
C GLU A 418 -1.23 -20.87 -9.18
N PHE A 419 -2.54 -20.69 -9.28
CA PHE A 419 -3.14 -19.38 -9.45
C PHE A 419 -3.26 -18.66 -8.09
N VAL A 420 -2.44 -17.64 -7.89
CA VAL A 420 -2.38 -16.86 -6.66
C VAL A 420 -3.28 -15.64 -6.79
N PRO A 421 -4.27 -15.44 -5.90
CA PRO A 421 -5.27 -14.37 -6.04
C PRO A 421 -4.71 -12.97 -5.82
N GLY A 422 -3.54 -12.85 -5.20
CA GLY A 422 -2.93 -11.56 -4.88
C GLY A 422 -3.64 -10.86 -3.73
N ASN A 423 -3.17 -11.14 -2.55
CA ASN A 423 -3.49 -10.42 -1.32
C ASN A 423 -2.19 -10.03 -0.62
N ALA A 424 -2.27 -9.27 0.45
CA ALA A 424 -1.08 -8.82 1.14
C ALA A 424 -0.13 -9.96 1.60
N PRO A 425 -0.61 -11.08 2.18
CA PRO A 425 0.22 -12.26 2.47
C PRO A 425 0.90 -12.87 1.25
N ASP A 426 0.20 -12.96 0.12
CA ASP A 426 0.75 -13.55 -1.12
C ASP A 426 1.87 -12.67 -1.71
N VAL A 427 1.67 -11.34 -1.70
CA VAL A 427 2.68 -10.38 -2.14
C VAL A 427 3.88 -10.39 -1.20
N ALA A 428 3.64 -10.33 0.11
CA ALA A 428 4.69 -10.32 1.13
C ALA A 428 5.55 -11.60 1.12
N SER A 429 4.93 -12.76 0.94
CA SER A 429 5.65 -14.03 0.84
C SER A 429 6.35 -14.25 -0.51
N GLY A 430 6.10 -13.38 -1.49
CA GLY A 430 6.62 -13.54 -2.86
C GLY A 430 5.96 -14.65 -3.68
N ARG A 431 4.83 -15.20 -3.21
CA ARG A 431 4.03 -16.17 -3.98
C ARG A 431 3.36 -15.52 -5.19
N TYR A 432 2.96 -14.23 -5.05
CA TYR A 432 2.29 -13.51 -6.12
C TYR A 432 3.28 -13.09 -7.22
N PRO A 433 3.11 -13.50 -8.48
CA PRO A 433 4.12 -13.34 -9.51
C PRO A 433 4.38 -11.90 -9.97
N LEU A 434 3.39 -10.99 -9.80
CA LEU A 434 3.51 -9.60 -10.24
C LEU A 434 3.92 -8.66 -9.08
N THR A 435 4.73 -9.20 -8.15
CA THR A 435 5.35 -8.42 -7.07
C THR A 435 6.45 -7.52 -7.66
N ARG A 436 6.56 -6.31 -7.12
CA ARG A 436 7.62 -5.34 -7.46
C ARG A 436 8.62 -5.21 -6.32
N TYR A 437 9.72 -4.50 -6.58
CA TYR A 437 10.78 -4.30 -5.59
C TYR A 437 11.15 -2.82 -5.47
N LEU A 438 11.73 -2.49 -4.31
CA LEU A 438 12.46 -1.26 -4.08
C LEU A 438 13.94 -1.56 -4.22
N TYR A 439 14.66 -0.62 -4.81
CA TYR A 439 16.06 -0.78 -5.15
C TYR A 439 16.90 0.34 -4.56
N ILE A 440 18.13 0.02 -4.20
CA ILE A 440 19.20 1.00 -4.07
C ILE A 440 20.18 0.74 -5.21
N ARG A 441 20.42 1.75 -6.04
CA ARG A 441 21.39 1.69 -7.13
C ARG A 441 22.62 2.48 -6.80
N LEU A 442 23.75 2.00 -7.28
CA LEU A 442 25.05 2.64 -7.03
C LEU A 442 25.99 2.38 -8.19
N ASN A 443 26.94 3.31 -8.36
CA ASN A 443 28.02 3.12 -9.30
C ASN A 443 29.05 2.13 -8.72
N ARG A 444 29.44 1.16 -9.52
CA ARG A 444 30.53 0.26 -9.20
C ARG A 444 31.48 0.18 -10.36
N GLU A 445 32.72 0.62 -10.15
CA GLU A 445 33.77 0.47 -11.16
C GLU A 445 34.17 -1.01 -11.26
N PRO A 446 34.31 -1.55 -12.49
CA PRO A 446 34.75 -2.94 -12.67
C PRO A 446 36.07 -3.21 -11.96
N GLY A 447 36.09 -4.31 -11.18
CA GLY A 447 37.29 -4.71 -10.44
C GLY A 447 37.61 -3.89 -9.20
N ARG A 448 36.77 -2.91 -8.84
CA ARG A 448 36.94 -2.16 -7.59
C ARG A 448 35.89 -2.55 -6.56
N PRO A 449 36.28 -2.74 -5.29
CA PRO A 449 35.33 -2.96 -4.22
C PRO A 449 34.53 -1.68 -3.95
N LEU A 450 33.31 -1.85 -3.41
CA LEU A 450 32.52 -0.70 -2.93
C LEU A 450 33.24 0.03 -1.78
N PRO A 451 33.00 1.34 -1.62
CA PRO A 451 33.48 2.07 -0.45
C PRO A 451 33.04 1.36 0.84
N PRO A 452 33.94 1.16 1.82
CA PRO A 452 33.62 0.34 3.00
C PRO A 452 32.38 0.75 3.76
N ALA A 453 32.14 2.06 3.95
CA ALA A 453 30.94 2.58 4.63
C ALA A 453 29.66 2.25 3.86
N VAL A 454 29.68 2.39 2.53
CA VAL A 454 28.55 2.08 1.64
C VAL A 454 28.24 0.58 1.66
N ARG A 455 29.26 -0.27 1.53
CA ARG A 455 29.12 -1.73 1.58
C ARG A 455 28.52 -2.18 2.91
N GLU A 456 29.07 -1.71 4.03
CA GLU A 456 28.55 -2.09 5.36
C GLU A 456 27.15 -1.55 5.62
N PHE A 457 26.80 -0.35 5.10
CA PHE A 457 25.44 0.16 5.19
C PHE A 457 24.44 -0.72 4.43
N LEU A 458 24.78 -1.18 3.22
CA LEU A 458 23.95 -2.12 2.47
C LEU A 458 23.85 -3.49 3.17
N ARG A 459 24.92 -3.98 3.79
CA ARG A 459 24.88 -5.19 4.62
C ARG A 459 23.96 -5.04 5.83
N PHE A 460 23.97 -3.88 6.47
CA PHE A 460 23.02 -3.56 7.54
C PHE A 460 21.58 -3.55 7.04
N ILE A 461 21.28 -2.88 5.91
CA ILE A 461 19.93 -2.87 5.31
C ILE A 461 19.44 -4.30 5.00
N LEU A 462 20.33 -5.16 4.52
CA LEU A 462 20.05 -6.57 4.16
C LEU A 462 20.13 -7.53 5.36
N SER A 463 20.31 -7.07 6.58
CA SER A 463 20.25 -7.85 7.80
C SER A 463 18.84 -7.91 8.39
N ARG A 464 18.66 -8.76 9.42
CA ARG A 464 17.39 -8.81 10.18
C ARG A 464 17.02 -7.45 10.73
N GLU A 465 17.95 -6.76 11.36
CA GLU A 465 17.72 -5.43 11.97
C GLU A 465 17.36 -4.38 10.93
N GLY A 466 17.96 -4.44 9.73
CA GLY A 466 17.60 -3.54 8.63
C GLY A 466 16.23 -3.85 8.05
N GLN A 467 15.87 -5.13 7.93
CA GLN A 467 14.59 -5.57 7.41
C GLN A 467 13.42 -5.29 8.40
N GLU A 468 13.68 -5.21 9.71
CA GLU A 468 12.69 -4.87 10.72
C GLU A 468 12.09 -3.46 10.56
N PHE A 469 12.76 -2.55 9.86
CA PHE A 469 12.22 -1.22 9.55
C PHE A 469 11.19 -1.25 8.41
N ILE A 470 11.20 -2.26 7.54
CA ILE A 470 10.41 -2.27 6.30
C ILE A 470 8.90 -2.36 6.55
N PRO A 471 8.38 -3.23 7.44
CA PRO A 471 6.95 -3.30 7.70
C PRO A 471 6.32 -1.99 8.18
N THR A 472 7.13 -1.11 8.78
CA THR A 472 6.65 0.21 9.24
C THR A 472 6.49 1.23 8.10
N SER A 473 6.89 0.89 6.88
CA SER A 473 6.85 1.75 5.70
C SER A 473 5.79 1.37 4.65
N ALA A 474 4.89 0.43 4.98
CA ALA A 474 3.91 -0.16 4.09
C ALA A 474 4.49 -0.99 2.92
N TYR A 475 5.76 -1.35 3.00
CA TYR A 475 6.45 -2.28 2.13
C TYR A 475 6.64 -3.63 2.82
N PHE A 476 7.12 -4.62 2.08
CA PHE A 476 7.34 -5.96 2.61
C PHE A 476 8.82 -6.31 2.63
N PRO A 477 9.31 -6.97 3.71
CA PRO A 477 10.70 -7.41 3.78
C PRO A 477 11.00 -8.45 2.71
N LEU A 478 12.28 -8.56 2.37
CA LEU A 478 12.80 -9.62 1.53
C LEU A 478 12.82 -10.95 2.31
N ARG A 479 12.81 -12.07 1.58
CA ARG A 479 13.07 -13.39 2.16
C ARG A 479 14.57 -13.64 2.31
N ALA A 480 14.93 -14.61 3.14
CA ALA A 480 16.33 -14.97 3.37
C ALA A 480 17.08 -15.45 2.11
N ASP A 481 16.38 -16.10 1.16
CA ASP A 481 16.97 -16.48 -0.13
C ASP A 481 17.30 -15.25 -1.00
N GLU A 482 16.40 -14.27 -1.07
CA GLU A 482 16.65 -13.02 -1.77
C GLU A 482 17.75 -12.18 -1.10
N ILE A 483 17.77 -12.12 0.22
CA ILE A 483 18.84 -11.45 0.98
C ILE A 483 20.22 -12.06 0.61
N ARG A 484 20.33 -13.40 0.53
CA ARG A 484 21.58 -14.04 0.12
C ARG A 484 22.02 -13.65 -1.30
N GLU A 485 21.06 -13.58 -2.23
CA GLU A 485 21.34 -13.13 -3.60
C GLU A 485 21.86 -11.68 -3.62
N GLU A 486 21.24 -10.80 -2.84
CA GLU A 486 21.65 -9.39 -2.81
C GLU A 486 22.99 -9.19 -2.08
N LEU A 487 23.23 -9.90 -0.98
CA LEU A 487 24.52 -9.88 -0.29
C LEU A 487 25.68 -10.34 -1.18
N ALA A 488 25.46 -11.37 -2.01
CA ALA A 488 26.48 -11.87 -2.95
C ALA A 488 26.89 -10.82 -4.01
N LYS A 489 26.08 -9.81 -4.26
CA LYS A 489 26.43 -8.72 -5.18
C LYS A 489 27.37 -7.69 -4.56
N LEU A 490 27.52 -7.66 -3.24
CA LEU A 490 28.34 -6.67 -2.51
C LEU A 490 29.84 -7.05 -2.48
N ASP A 491 30.15 -8.30 -2.74
CA ASP A 491 31.51 -8.84 -2.86
C ASP A 491 31.99 -8.77 -4.34
#